data_cbbfc2e5a7321e0e8db6f5ff4370a6e8
#
_entry.id   cbbfc2e5a7321e0e8db6f5ff4370a6e8
#
_cell.length_a   1.000
_cell.length_b   1.000
_cell.length_c   1.000
_cell.angle_alpha   90.00
_cell.angle_beta   90.00
_cell.angle_gamma   90.00
#
_symmetry.space_group_name_H-M   'P 1'
#
loop_
_entity.id
_entity.type
_entity.pdbx_description
1 polymer ?
#
loop_
_entity_poly.entity_id
_entity_poly.type
_entity_poly.pdbx_seq_one_letter_code
_entity_poly.pdbx_strand_id
1 'polypeptide(L)'
;VNAAEYGRRARATIVEGVGRRGFLRAAAAVGATGVAAPLLSGGSASASSSAPEVTMPHEILQPGVGPIHGDHYLQSLPDQITWGYVPSLTAQPVLRMRSGETVTVDGVSHEGILEDQGRDPLAYFKSHGVPAGQVLKDAIAIAAEYNRTTRNFDVDGPHVVTGPIYVEGASPGDVLKIEMLSFMPRVPYGVVSSRHGKGALPRLAGGAVPAGITVDEIMPPVGTDGRSTGIPTKYGNVSVFTPVKSGRGSAVGAMPGGAGREVRFPLRPFMGMTGVAFAPSTTLTDPALNSIPPTRGGGNIDINLLTAGSTFYLPVFAEGALFYTGDPHMAMGNGEVALTAMEGSLRSTFRLTVCKRGSGDAPSVAFSYPFAETPDAWVPIGLSDPDGSQNGQINDLNIAMRRAVVNALDFLQNDHGMDRAVAYAYLSAAADFEVSQVVDRTTGVHGVIQKSHFAG
;
A
#
# COMPACT_ATOMS: atom_id res chain seq x y z
N VAL A 1 -13.60 -50.34 -11.87
CA VAL A 1 -14.14 -49.31 -12.76
C VAL A 1 -13.14 -48.21 -12.83
N ASN A 2 -12.60 -47.94 -14.03
CA ASN A 2 -11.37 -47.15 -14.26
C ASN A 2 -11.76 -45.65 -14.34
N ALA A 3 -10.94 -44.77 -13.77
CA ALA A 3 -11.12 -43.31 -13.70
C ALA A 3 -11.39 -42.65 -15.08
N ALA A 4 -10.99 -43.29 -16.17
CA ALA A 4 -11.26 -42.85 -17.55
C ALA A 4 -12.73 -43.00 -18.00
N GLU A 5 -13.53 -43.81 -17.32
CA GLU A 5 -14.95 -44.03 -17.64
C GLU A 5 -15.88 -43.03 -16.92
N TYR A 6 -15.41 -42.51 -15.75
CA TYR A 6 -16.11 -41.45 -15.02
C TYR A 6 -16.03 -40.09 -15.75
N GLY A 7 -14.90 -39.81 -16.38
CA GLY A 7 -14.67 -38.56 -17.12
C GLY A 7 -15.47 -38.48 -18.46
N ARG A 8 -15.90 -39.61 -19.03
CA ARG A 8 -16.70 -39.62 -20.26
C ARG A 8 -18.20 -39.47 -20.02
N ARG A 9 -18.71 -39.93 -18.89
CA ARG A 9 -20.11 -39.73 -18.51
C ARG A 9 -20.42 -38.30 -18.05
N ALA A 10 -19.45 -37.62 -17.40
CA ALA A 10 -19.61 -36.23 -16.99
C ALA A 10 -19.62 -35.21 -18.16
N ARG A 11 -18.99 -35.56 -19.31
CA ARG A 11 -19.00 -34.69 -20.50
C ARG A 11 -20.25 -34.83 -21.40
N ALA A 12 -21.00 -35.90 -21.29
CA ALA A 12 -22.20 -36.12 -22.09
C ALA A 12 -23.45 -35.41 -21.55
N THR A 13 -23.43 -34.96 -20.28
CA THR A 13 -24.62 -34.35 -19.64
C THR A 13 -24.61 -32.81 -19.69
N ILE A 14 -23.58 -32.20 -20.22
CA ILE A 14 -23.42 -30.70 -20.23
C ILE A 14 -23.72 -30.11 -21.63
N VAL A 15 -23.99 -30.91 -22.66
CA VAL A 15 -24.14 -30.41 -24.04
C VAL A 15 -25.60 -30.32 -24.51
N GLU A 16 -26.57 -30.72 -23.71
CA GLU A 16 -28.00 -30.50 -24.05
C GLU A 16 -28.68 -29.64 -23.00
N GLY A 17 -28.83 -28.37 -23.28
CA GLY A 17 -29.77 -27.59 -22.50
C GLY A 17 -29.59 -26.09 -22.54
N VAL A 18 -30.48 -25.48 -23.23
CA VAL A 18 -30.97 -24.12 -23.07
C VAL A 18 -30.06 -22.99 -23.61
N GLY A 19 -30.27 -22.72 -24.89
CA GLY A 19 -29.81 -21.50 -25.55
C GLY A 19 -30.39 -20.23 -24.90
N ARG A 20 -29.64 -19.13 -24.99
CA ARG A 20 -29.95 -17.79 -24.43
C ARG A 20 -31.41 -17.31 -24.62
N ARG A 21 -32.17 -17.84 -25.60
CA ARG A 21 -33.58 -17.50 -25.83
C ARG A 21 -34.57 -18.23 -24.90
N GLY A 22 -34.17 -19.32 -24.26
CA GLY A 22 -35.00 -20.03 -23.28
C GLY A 22 -34.99 -19.35 -21.89
N PHE A 23 -33.88 -18.74 -21.51
CA PHE A 23 -33.75 -18.04 -20.23
C PHE A 23 -34.64 -16.77 -20.17
N LEU A 24 -34.75 -16.03 -21.27
CA LEU A 24 -35.57 -14.81 -21.33
C LEU A 24 -37.11 -15.10 -21.40
N ARG A 25 -37.54 -16.30 -21.72
CA ARG A 25 -38.97 -16.65 -21.73
C ARG A 25 -39.51 -17.17 -20.39
N ALA A 26 -38.61 -17.66 -19.51
CA ALA A 26 -39.00 -18.09 -18.17
C ALA A 26 -39.20 -16.92 -17.19
N ALA A 27 -38.63 -15.75 -17.49
CA ALA A 27 -38.75 -14.53 -16.66
C ALA A 27 -40.04 -13.73 -16.94
N ALA A 28 -40.80 -14.07 -17.98
CA ALA A 28 -41.99 -13.32 -18.41
C ALA A 28 -43.34 -13.93 -17.94
N ALA A 29 -43.34 -15.05 -17.23
CA ALA A 29 -44.55 -15.77 -16.88
C ALA A 29 -44.99 -15.68 -15.39
N VAL A 30 -44.35 -14.87 -14.57
CA VAL A 30 -44.76 -14.60 -13.17
C VAL A 30 -44.94 -13.10 -12.98
N GLY A 31 -46.00 -12.58 -13.46
CA GLY A 31 -46.32 -11.17 -13.27
C GLY A 31 -47.78 -10.88 -13.50
N ALA A 32 -48.63 -11.09 -12.52
CA ALA A 32 -49.87 -10.35 -12.28
C ALA A 32 -50.58 -10.84 -11.00
N THR A 33 -50.21 -10.32 -9.85
CA THR A 33 -51.12 -9.95 -8.75
C THR A 33 -50.40 -8.91 -7.89
N GLY A 34 -50.96 -7.70 -7.87
CA GLY A 34 -50.36 -6.58 -7.20
C GLY A 34 -50.50 -6.65 -5.70
N VAL A 35 -49.39 -6.41 -5.04
CA VAL A 35 -49.27 -5.71 -3.77
C VAL A 35 -47.96 -4.91 -3.83
N ALA A 36 -48.06 -3.59 -3.72
CA ALA A 36 -46.92 -2.70 -3.68
C ALA A 36 -46.17 -2.89 -2.36
N ALA A 37 -45.03 -3.59 -2.43
CA ALA A 37 -43.99 -3.53 -1.39
C ALA A 37 -42.88 -2.62 -1.92
N PRO A 38 -42.28 -1.77 -1.04
CA PRO A 38 -41.19 -0.90 -1.47
C PRO A 38 -40.01 -1.78 -1.87
N LEU A 39 -39.49 -1.55 -3.08
CA LEU A 39 -38.23 -2.06 -3.57
C LEU A 39 -37.12 -1.54 -2.65
N LEU A 40 -36.73 -2.35 -1.67
CA LEU A 40 -35.41 -2.23 -1.07
C LEU A 40 -34.39 -2.55 -2.17
N SER A 41 -33.83 -1.50 -2.74
CA SER A 41 -32.62 -1.63 -3.55
C SER A 41 -31.54 -2.28 -2.68
N GLY A 42 -31.29 -3.57 -2.91
CA GLY A 42 -30.14 -4.27 -2.39
C GLY A 42 -28.89 -3.67 -3.01
N GLY A 43 -28.45 -2.55 -2.48
CA GLY A 43 -27.09 -2.07 -2.66
C GLY A 43 -26.20 -3.06 -1.92
N SER A 44 -25.23 -3.64 -2.60
CA SER A 44 -24.09 -4.28 -1.97
C SER A 44 -23.53 -3.27 -0.99
N ALA A 45 -23.77 -3.46 0.29
CA ALA A 45 -23.15 -2.68 1.34
C ALA A 45 -21.68 -3.13 1.40
N SER A 46 -20.85 -2.58 0.53
CA SER A 46 -19.47 -2.36 0.88
C SER A 46 -19.56 -1.52 2.14
N ALA A 47 -19.14 -2.06 3.28
CA ALA A 47 -19.02 -1.33 4.53
C ALA A 47 -17.99 -0.19 4.28
N SER A 48 -18.46 0.93 3.77
CA SER A 48 -17.71 2.15 3.79
C SER A 48 -17.73 2.66 5.22
N SER A 49 -16.74 2.27 6.03
CA SER A 49 -16.35 3.13 7.13
C SER A 49 -16.17 4.51 6.49
N SER A 50 -16.89 5.51 6.96
CA SER A 50 -16.70 6.88 6.48
C SER A 50 -15.25 7.26 6.78
N ALA A 51 -14.40 7.15 5.77
CA ALA A 51 -13.01 7.60 5.89
C ALA A 51 -13.03 9.06 6.37
N PRO A 52 -12.13 9.44 7.29
CA PRO A 52 -12.10 10.80 7.78
C PRO A 52 -12.02 11.78 6.62
N GLU A 53 -12.78 12.86 6.72
CA GLU A 53 -12.84 13.92 5.72
C GLU A 53 -11.45 14.55 5.56
N VAL A 54 -10.92 14.51 4.35
CA VAL A 54 -9.61 15.09 4.04
C VAL A 54 -9.77 16.54 3.67
N THR A 55 -9.26 17.42 4.51
CA THR A 55 -9.21 18.87 4.24
C THR A 55 -7.81 19.26 3.79
N MET A 56 -7.70 19.97 2.68
CA MET A 56 -6.43 20.53 2.24
C MET A 56 -6.01 21.68 3.16
N PRO A 57 -4.74 21.75 3.58
CA PRO A 57 -4.24 22.93 4.28
C PRO A 57 -4.36 24.16 3.38
N HIS A 58 -4.58 25.33 4.00
CA HIS A 58 -4.64 26.61 3.28
C HIS A 58 -3.32 27.00 2.63
N GLU A 59 -2.21 26.52 3.19
CA GLU A 59 -0.85 26.77 2.74
C GLU A 59 -0.11 25.46 2.51
N ILE A 60 0.93 25.50 1.66
CA ILE A 60 1.86 24.39 1.47
C ILE A 60 2.57 24.08 2.79
N LEU A 61 2.51 22.82 3.22
CA LEU A 61 3.19 22.39 4.45
C LEU A 61 4.68 22.18 4.17
N GLN A 62 5.41 23.31 4.05
CA GLN A 62 6.87 23.28 4.02
C GLN A 62 7.43 22.72 5.32
N PRO A 63 8.70 22.23 5.36
CA PRO A 63 9.33 21.79 6.60
C PRO A 63 9.19 22.83 7.72
N GLY A 64 8.64 22.40 8.86
CA GLY A 64 8.42 23.26 10.03
C GLY A 64 7.26 24.27 9.92
N VAL A 65 6.51 24.29 8.81
CA VAL A 65 5.40 25.25 8.60
C VAL A 65 4.05 24.53 8.74
N GLY A 66 3.11 25.16 9.45
CA GLY A 66 1.77 24.63 9.67
C GLY A 66 1.67 23.70 10.89
N PRO A 67 0.56 22.95 11.05
CA PRO A 67 0.30 22.12 12.22
C PRO A 67 1.33 20.98 12.38
N ILE A 68 1.90 20.86 13.57
CA ILE A 68 2.76 19.75 14.00
C ILE A 68 2.23 19.30 15.34
N HIS A 69 1.60 18.12 15.38
CA HIS A 69 0.81 17.64 16.51
C HIS A 69 1.54 16.64 17.42
N GLY A 70 2.66 16.05 16.94
CA GLY A 70 3.44 15.08 17.71
C GLY A 70 4.28 15.71 18.82
N ASP A 71 4.59 14.91 19.86
CA ASP A 71 5.59 15.27 20.89
C ASP A 71 6.96 15.49 20.26
N HIS A 72 7.20 14.80 19.14
CA HIS A 72 8.42 14.91 18.32
C HIS A 72 8.06 15.30 16.89
N TYR A 73 9.03 15.91 16.21
CA TYR A 73 8.93 16.25 14.80
C TYR A 73 10.19 15.81 14.05
N LEU A 74 9.97 15.07 12.95
CA LEU A 74 11.05 14.57 12.10
C LEU A 74 10.84 15.03 10.66
N GLN A 75 11.83 15.75 10.13
CA GLN A 75 11.89 16.18 8.73
C GLN A 75 12.62 15.14 7.88
N SER A 76 12.38 15.14 6.58
CA SER A 76 13.14 14.37 5.61
C SER A 76 14.38 15.16 5.16
N LEU A 77 15.45 15.10 5.95
CA LEU A 77 16.71 15.77 5.64
C LEU A 77 17.63 14.88 4.78
N PRO A 78 18.31 15.41 3.76
CA PRO A 78 19.13 14.61 2.83
C PRO A 78 20.23 13.76 3.50
N ASP A 79 20.75 14.20 4.63
CA ASP A 79 21.78 13.50 5.41
C ASP A 79 21.21 12.49 6.44
N GLN A 80 19.91 12.51 6.69
CA GLN A 80 19.22 11.64 7.66
C GLN A 80 18.36 10.57 7.02
N ILE A 81 17.76 10.83 5.86
CA ILE A 81 16.95 9.85 5.13
C ILE A 81 17.84 8.80 4.44
N THR A 82 17.22 7.68 4.05
CA THR A 82 17.75 6.82 3.00
C THR A 82 16.88 6.92 1.75
N TRP A 83 17.49 6.83 0.58
CA TRP A 83 16.75 6.86 -0.69
C TRP A 83 16.93 5.53 -1.41
N GLY A 84 15.84 4.75 -1.45
CA GLY A 84 15.78 3.44 -2.10
C GLY A 84 16.07 2.24 -1.19
N TYR A 85 16.37 2.47 0.09
CA TYR A 85 16.69 1.41 1.06
C TYR A 85 16.07 1.69 2.42
N VAL A 86 15.72 0.63 3.14
CA VAL A 86 15.20 0.68 4.51
C VAL A 86 16.32 0.49 5.53
N PRO A 87 16.13 0.91 6.79
CA PRO A 87 17.13 0.72 7.84
C PRO A 87 17.43 -0.75 8.13
N SER A 88 18.71 -1.08 8.34
CA SER A 88 19.14 -2.39 8.84
C SER A 88 18.94 -2.53 10.36
N LEU A 89 19.04 -3.76 10.88
CA LEU A 89 18.97 -4.05 12.33
C LEU A 89 20.00 -3.25 13.17
N THR A 90 21.07 -2.76 12.56
CA THR A 90 22.15 -2.02 13.22
C THR A 90 22.20 -0.54 12.84
N ALA A 91 21.17 -0.04 12.15
CA ALA A 91 21.11 1.35 11.73
C ALA A 91 21.09 2.30 12.93
N GLN A 92 21.82 3.41 12.81
CA GLN A 92 21.79 4.43 13.85
C GLN A 92 20.51 5.26 13.77
N PRO A 93 19.79 5.44 14.88
CA PRO A 93 18.55 6.21 14.89
C PRO A 93 18.82 7.72 14.72
N VAL A 94 17.95 8.38 13.96
CA VAL A 94 17.95 9.84 13.81
C VAL A 94 17.11 10.54 14.88
N LEU A 95 16.23 9.77 15.55
CA LEU A 95 15.39 10.23 16.66
C LEU A 95 15.26 9.11 17.69
N ARG A 96 15.15 9.48 18.98
CA ARG A 96 14.80 8.59 20.09
C ARG A 96 13.57 9.14 20.78
N MET A 97 12.63 8.24 21.13
CA MET A 97 11.41 8.61 21.83
C MET A 97 10.99 7.50 22.79
N ARG A 98 10.15 7.84 23.76
CA ARG A 98 9.58 6.87 24.70
C ARG A 98 8.39 6.16 24.09
N SER A 99 8.17 4.93 24.53
CA SER A 99 6.93 4.19 24.20
C SER A 99 5.70 4.98 24.62
N GLY A 100 4.71 5.10 23.73
CA GLY A 100 3.46 5.83 23.91
C GLY A 100 3.50 7.30 23.48
N GLU A 101 4.68 7.87 23.22
CA GLU A 101 4.80 9.21 22.65
C GLU A 101 4.40 9.25 21.18
N THR A 102 4.20 10.47 20.68
CA THR A 102 3.76 10.74 19.30
C THR A 102 4.86 11.41 18.50
N VAL A 103 4.92 11.10 17.21
CA VAL A 103 5.84 11.75 16.27
C VAL A 103 5.09 12.22 15.02
N THR A 104 5.36 13.44 14.61
CA THR A 104 4.96 13.97 13.30
C THR A 104 6.13 13.88 12.34
N VAL A 105 5.92 13.27 11.20
CA VAL A 105 6.94 13.05 10.15
C VAL A 105 6.52 13.74 8.86
N ASP A 106 7.42 14.49 8.25
CA ASP A 106 7.26 15.03 6.90
C ASP A 106 7.74 14.00 5.88
N GLY A 107 6.81 13.25 5.28
CA GLY A 107 7.09 12.34 4.18
C GLY A 107 7.20 13.09 2.85
N VAL A 108 8.21 12.73 2.06
CA VAL A 108 8.44 13.27 0.71
C VAL A 108 8.17 12.20 -0.34
N SER A 109 7.29 12.52 -1.29
CA SER A 109 7.02 11.66 -2.44
C SER A 109 8.24 11.56 -3.35
N HIS A 110 8.46 10.38 -3.89
CA HIS A 110 9.52 10.15 -4.86
C HIS A 110 9.19 10.72 -6.26
N GLU A 111 7.93 11.00 -6.55
CA GLU A 111 7.54 11.59 -7.84
C GLU A 111 7.99 13.04 -7.95
N GLY A 112 8.58 13.37 -9.08
CA GLY A 112 9.19 14.67 -9.36
C GLY A 112 10.68 14.75 -8.99
N ILE A 113 11.21 13.80 -8.20
CA ILE A 113 12.63 13.80 -7.80
C ILE A 113 13.44 12.65 -8.42
N LEU A 114 12.79 11.67 -9.06
CA LEU A 114 13.46 10.53 -9.68
C LEU A 114 14.26 10.92 -10.94
N GLU A 115 15.24 10.08 -11.25
CA GLU A 115 16.16 10.25 -12.36
C GLU A 115 15.44 10.27 -13.73
N ASP A 116 14.40 9.46 -13.91
CA ASP A 116 13.58 9.40 -15.13
C ASP A 116 12.65 10.63 -15.30
N GLN A 117 12.49 11.42 -14.26
CA GLN A 117 11.76 12.70 -14.27
C GLN A 117 12.71 13.91 -14.25
N GLY A 118 14.01 13.67 -14.40
CA GLY A 118 15.04 14.71 -14.51
C GLY A 118 15.73 15.09 -13.21
N ARG A 119 15.33 14.51 -12.06
CA ARG A 119 15.89 14.80 -10.74
C ARG A 119 15.91 16.32 -10.39
N ASP A 120 14.93 17.04 -10.94
CA ASP A 120 14.72 18.47 -10.73
C ASP A 120 13.22 18.73 -10.47
N PRO A 121 12.77 18.69 -9.21
CA PRO A 121 11.37 18.88 -8.87
C PRO A 121 10.85 20.27 -9.24
N LEU A 122 11.69 21.30 -9.26
CA LEU A 122 11.26 22.63 -9.71
C LEU A 122 10.90 22.63 -11.20
N ALA A 123 11.75 22.08 -12.04
CA ALA A 123 11.51 21.98 -13.46
C ALA A 123 10.32 21.04 -13.75
N TYR A 124 10.27 19.89 -13.08
CA TYR A 124 9.23 18.88 -13.27
C TYR A 124 7.84 19.46 -12.95
N PHE A 125 7.64 19.97 -11.74
CA PHE A 125 6.32 20.50 -11.33
C PHE A 125 5.97 21.79 -12.06
N LYS A 126 6.94 22.64 -12.40
CA LYS A 126 6.71 23.80 -13.25
C LYS A 126 6.14 23.44 -14.63
N SER A 127 6.60 22.32 -15.23
CA SER A 127 6.07 21.84 -16.52
C SER A 127 4.59 21.46 -16.44
N HIS A 128 4.10 21.17 -15.23
CA HIS A 128 2.67 20.91 -14.92
C HIS A 128 1.92 22.16 -14.40
N GLY A 129 2.53 23.35 -14.48
CA GLY A 129 1.92 24.60 -14.08
C GLY A 129 1.97 24.91 -12.58
N VAL A 130 2.75 24.15 -11.79
CA VAL A 130 2.91 24.40 -10.35
C VAL A 130 3.88 25.58 -10.14
N PRO A 131 3.47 26.63 -9.40
CA PRO A 131 4.36 27.73 -9.04
C PRO A 131 5.54 27.24 -8.19
N ALA A 132 6.73 27.82 -8.36
CA ALA A 132 7.93 27.43 -7.62
C ALA A 132 7.75 27.47 -6.09
N GLY A 133 6.99 28.41 -5.55
CA GLY A 133 6.68 28.49 -4.11
C GLY A 133 5.80 27.35 -3.59
N GLN A 134 5.17 26.58 -4.47
CA GLN A 134 4.35 25.41 -4.15
C GLN A 134 5.09 24.08 -4.31
N VAL A 135 6.37 24.11 -4.63
CA VAL A 135 7.24 22.93 -4.60
C VAL A 135 7.92 22.84 -3.23
N LEU A 136 7.99 21.64 -2.67
CA LEU A 136 8.57 21.42 -1.33
C LEU A 136 10.07 21.61 -1.33
N LYS A 137 10.56 22.35 -0.33
CA LYS A 137 12.00 22.64 -0.18
C LYS A 137 12.82 21.40 0.14
N ASP A 138 12.27 20.47 0.91
CA ASP A 138 12.93 19.20 1.23
C ASP A 138 12.98 18.27 -0.01
N ALA A 139 11.97 18.25 -0.89
CA ALA A 139 12.06 17.55 -2.15
C ALA A 139 13.19 18.10 -3.04
N ILE A 140 13.33 19.44 -3.10
CA ILE A 140 14.44 20.11 -3.82
C ILE A 140 15.78 19.72 -3.22
N ALA A 141 15.91 19.81 -1.89
CA ALA A 141 17.15 19.49 -1.17
C ALA A 141 17.53 18.00 -1.37
N ILE A 142 16.59 17.07 -1.22
CA ILE A 142 16.86 15.64 -1.43
C ILE A 142 17.35 15.37 -2.85
N ALA A 143 16.70 15.92 -3.87
CA ALA A 143 17.10 15.73 -5.26
C ALA A 143 18.51 16.24 -5.56
N ALA A 144 18.89 17.40 -4.94
CA ALA A 144 20.15 18.07 -5.19
C ALA A 144 21.30 17.58 -4.30
N GLU A 145 21.05 17.29 -3.03
CA GLU A 145 22.06 17.16 -1.98
C GLU A 145 22.24 15.75 -1.42
N TYR A 146 21.29 14.82 -1.68
CA TYR A 146 21.42 13.44 -1.19
C TYR A 146 22.69 12.78 -1.71
N ASN A 147 23.55 12.35 -0.80
CA ASN A 147 24.86 11.78 -1.10
C ASN A 147 25.26 10.58 -0.22
N ARG A 148 24.32 10.06 0.60
CA ARG A 148 24.62 8.91 1.49
C ARG A 148 24.89 7.62 0.70
N THR A 149 24.34 7.50 -0.50
CA THR A 149 24.64 6.44 -1.46
C THR A 149 24.72 7.02 -2.86
N THR A 150 25.51 6.37 -3.74
CA THR A 150 25.43 6.64 -5.18
C THR A 150 24.17 5.99 -5.73
N ARG A 151 23.26 6.79 -6.25
CA ARG A 151 21.99 6.30 -6.81
C ARG A 151 22.19 5.49 -8.09
N ASN A 152 21.51 4.36 -8.18
CA ASN A 152 21.36 3.57 -9.38
C ASN A 152 19.87 3.34 -9.66
N PHE A 153 19.31 4.12 -10.59
CA PHE A 153 17.87 4.10 -10.90
C PHE A 153 17.34 2.72 -11.31
N ASP A 154 18.17 1.86 -11.92
CA ASP A 154 17.74 0.54 -12.38
C ASP A 154 17.65 -0.51 -11.27
N VAL A 155 18.32 -0.26 -10.14
CA VAL A 155 18.46 -1.22 -9.03
C VAL A 155 17.81 -0.73 -7.74
N ASP A 156 18.04 0.54 -7.39
CA ASP A 156 17.57 1.14 -6.15
C ASP A 156 16.04 1.27 -6.15
N GLY A 157 15.44 1.16 -4.97
CA GLY A 157 14.04 1.54 -4.81
C GLY A 157 13.83 3.05 -5.06
N PRO A 158 12.61 3.49 -5.33
CA PRO A 158 12.31 4.89 -5.56
C PRO A 158 12.16 5.70 -4.27
N HIS A 159 11.84 5.07 -3.16
CA HIS A 159 11.25 5.69 -1.98
C HIS A 159 12.25 6.51 -1.16
N VAL A 160 11.80 7.68 -0.69
CA VAL A 160 12.46 8.45 0.36
C VAL A 160 12.00 7.89 1.70
N VAL A 161 12.92 7.28 2.43
CA VAL A 161 12.65 6.60 3.72
C VAL A 161 13.15 7.48 4.86
N THR A 162 12.22 7.94 5.71
CA THR A 162 12.48 8.81 6.85
C THR A 162 12.54 7.99 8.14
N GLY A 163 13.63 8.14 8.89
CA GLY A 163 13.97 7.34 10.06
C GLY A 163 15.43 6.85 10.01
N PRO A 164 15.79 5.85 10.86
CA PRO A 164 14.93 5.18 11.83
C PRO A 164 14.73 5.94 13.13
N ILE A 165 13.62 5.65 13.78
CA ILE A 165 13.27 6.14 15.11
C ILE A 165 13.46 5.02 16.12
N TYR A 166 14.22 5.27 17.17
CA TYR A 166 14.40 4.35 18.28
C TYR A 166 13.29 4.55 19.32
N VAL A 167 12.50 3.53 19.58
CA VAL A 167 11.45 3.54 20.61
C VAL A 167 11.97 2.84 21.86
N GLU A 168 12.11 3.60 22.96
CA GLU A 168 12.66 3.09 24.21
C GLU A 168 11.84 1.92 24.77
N GLY A 169 12.55 0.89 25.23
CA GLY A 169 11.95 -0.31 25.80
C GLY A 169 11.52 -1.38 24.78
N ALA A 170 11.60 -1.12 23.47
CA ALA A 170 11.36 -2.14 22.48
C ALA A 170 12.56 -3.09 22.34
N SER A 171 12.31 -4.39 22.37
CA SER A 171 13.32 -5.44 22.20
C SER A 171 12.84 -6.52 21.23
N PRO A 172 13.73 -7.30 20.61
CA PRO A 172 13.35 -8.40 19.73
C PRO A 172 12.35 -9.35 20.40
N GLY A 173 11.26 -9.65 19.69
CA GLY A 173 10.15 -10.48 20.18
C GLY A 173 8.97 -9.71 20.80
N ASP A 174 9.08 -8.41 20.98
CA ASP A 174 7.97 -7.51 21.26
C ASP A 174 7.16 -7.18 19.99
N VAL A 175 6.12 -6.39 20.13
CA VAL A 175 5.36 -5.78 19.02
C VAL A 175 5.46 -4.26 19.13
N LEU A 176 5.69 -3.59 18.03
CA LEU A 176 5.47 -2.15 17.91
C LEU A 176 4.04 -1.92 17.40
N LYS A 177 3.21 -1.32 18.25
CA LYS A 177 1.87 -0.83 17.92
C LYS A 177 2.01 0.59 17.37
N ILE A 178 1.53 0.81 16.16
CA ILE A 178 1.63 2.07 15.42
C ILE A 178 0.20 2.57 15.18
N GLU A 179 -0.22 3.57 15.94
CA GLU A 179 -1.52 4.20 15.76
C GLU A 179 -1.40 5.33 14.75
N MET A 180 -2.17 5.26 13.67
CA MET A 180 -2.23 6.25 12.59
C MET A 180 -3.14 7.41 13.01
N LEU A 181 -2.57 8.52 13.48
CA LEU A 181 -3.35 9.60 14.09
C LEU A 181 -3.83 10.63 13.05
N SER A 182 -2.97 11.02 12.11
CA SER A 182 -3.35 11.94 11.04
C SER A 182 -2.45 11.85 9.82
N PHE A 183 -3.01 12.17 8.64
CA PHE A 183 -2.29 12.28 7.37
C PHE A 183 -2.77 13.54 6.66
N MET A 184 -1.91 14.54 6.56
CA MET A 184 -2.20 15.82 5.92
C MET A 184 -1.43 15.94 4.60
N PRO A 185 -2.09 16.12 3.45
CA PRO A 185 -1.42 16.47 2.21
C PRO A 185 -0.57 17.73 2.39
N ARG A 186 0.71 17.67 2.02
CA ARG A 186 1.63 18.83 2.11
C ARG A 186 1.52 19.76 0.91
N VAL A 187 1.02 19.23 -0.21
CA VAL A 187 0.88 19.93 -1.50
C VAL A 187 -0.47 19.61 -2.13
N PRO A 188 -1.05 20.52 -2.96
CA PRO A 188 -2.36 20.29 -3.58
C PRO A 188 -2.27 19.51 -4.90
N TYR A 189 -1.36 18.55 -4.99
CA TYR A 189 -1.17 17.71 -6.17
C TYR A 189 -0.48 16.38 -5.80
N GLY A 190 -0.67 15.41 -6.66
CA GLY A 190 0.05 14.15 -6.67
C GLY A 190 0.30 13.69 -8.10
N VAL A 191 1.00 12.57 -8.25
CA VAL A 191 1.32 11.98 -9.56
C VAL A 191 1.04 10.48 -9.49
N VAL A 192 0.45 9.92 -10.53
CA VAL A 192 0.33 8.47 -10.71
C VAL A 192 1.20 8.08 -11.89
N SER A 193 2.17 7.21 -11.65
CA SER A 193 3.12 6.79 -12.67
C SER A 193 2.98 5.31 -12.99
N SER A 194 3.13 4.98 -14.27
CA SER A 194 3.36 3.62 -14.73
C SER A 194 4.69 3.56 -15.50
N ARG A 195 5.45 2.52 -15.22
CA ARG A 195 6.74 2.28 -15.84
C ARG A 195 6.75 0.91 -16.49
N HIS A 196 7.15 0.88 -17.76
CA HIS A 196 7.20 -0.33 -18.54
C HIS A 196 7.97 -1.44 -17.82
N GLY A 197 7.35 -2.62 -17.70
CA GLY A 197 7.93 -3.77 -17.03
C GLY A 197 7.79 -3.81 -15.51
N LYS A 198 7.07 -2.86 -14.88
CA LYS A 198 6.97 -2.76 -13.42
C LYS A 198 5.54 -2.77 -12.85
N GLY A 199 4.52 -2.44 -13.66
CA GLY A 199 3.11 -2.50 -13.24
C GLY A 199 2.51 -3.91 -13.34
N ALA A 200 1.19 -4.02 -13.16
CA ALA A 200 0.43 -5.27 -13.30
C ALA A 200 0.36 -5.80 -14.75
N LEU A 201 0.65 -4.94 -15.73
CA LEU A 201 0.76 -5.28 -17.16
C LEU A 201 2.20 -5.12 -17.64
N PRO A 202 3.16 -5.90 -17.11
CA PRO A 202 4.57 -5.64 -17.28
C PRO A 202 5.12 -6.23 -18.59
N ARG A 203 6.30 -5.75 -18.98
CA ARG A 203 7.18 -6.47 -19.91
C ARG A 203 8.28 -7.17 -19.12
N LEU A 204 8.36 -8.46 -19.26
CA LEU A 204 9.37 -9.26 -18.55
C LEU A 204 10.77 -9.04 -19.14
N ALA A 205 11.80 -9.46 -18.39
CA ALA A 205 13.18 -9.43 -18.86
C ALA A 205 13.32 -10.18 -20.20
N GLY A 206 14.14 -9.65 -21.10
CA GLY A 206 14.30 -10.20 -22.45
C GLY A 206 13.13 -9.89 -23.42
N GLY A 207 12.14 -9.09 -22.99
CA GLY A 207 11.02 -8.67 -23.83
C GLY A 207 9.85 -9.64 -23.87
N ALA A 208 9.87 -10.69 -23.04
CA ALA A 208 8.76 -11.64 -22.93
C ALA A 208 7.49 -10.96 -22.37
N VAL A 209 6.34 -11.52 -22.74
CA VAL A 209 5.02 -11.08 -22.26
C VAL A 209 4.54 -12.07 -21.20
N PRO A 210 3.99 -11.61 -20.06
CA PRO A 210 3.39 -12.50 -19.07
C PRO A 210 2.23 -13.32 -19.66
N ALA A 211 2.00 -14.51 -19.11
CA ALA A 211 0.85 -15.31 -19.47
C ALA A 211 -0.46 -14.55 -19.19
N GLY A 212 -1.40 -14.61 -20.11
CA GLY A 212 -2.73 -13.99 -19.97
C GLY A 212 -2.88 -12.61 -20.57
N ILE A 213 -1.79 -12.01 -21.09
CA ILE A 213 -1.84 -10.75 -21.83
C ILE A 213 -1.05 -10.85 -23.15
N THR A 214 -1.29 -9.93 -24.05
CA THR A 214 -0.58 -9.79 -25.34
C THR A 214 0.39 -8.62 -25.29
N VAL A 215 1.28 -8.52 -26.28
CA VAL A 215 2.25 -7.40 -26.37
C VAL A 215 1.57 -6.03 -26.47
N ASP A 216 0.38 -5.97 -27.07
CA ASP A 216 -0.36 -4.71 -27.24
C ASP A 216 -1.10 -4.27 -25.94
N GLU A 217 -1.19 -5.17 -24.96
CA GLU A 217 -1.82 -4.89 -23.64
C GLU A 217 -0.81 -4.46 -22.57
N ILE A 218 0.49 -4.46 -22.90
CA ILE A 218 1.54 -3.97 -21.99
C ILE A 218 1.37 -2.46 -21.72
N MET A 219 1.46 -2.06 -20.46
CA MET A 219 1.38 -0.66 -20.04
C MET A 219 2.62 -0.21 -19.25
N PRO A 220 3.18 0.98 -19.53
CA PRO A 220 2.88 1.81 -20.71
C PRO A 220 3.19 1.07 -22.02
N PRO A 221 2.66 1.54 -23.17
CA PRO A 221 2.89 0.90 -24.47
C PRO A 221 4.37 0.72 -24.78
N VAL A 222 4.71 -0.37 -25.49
CA VAL A 222 6.11 -0.80 -25.72
C VAL A 222 7.03 0.30 -26.27
N GLY A 223 6.51 1.22 -27.07
CA GLY A 223 7.30 2.30 -27.66
C GLY A 223 7.68 3.46 -26.71
N THR A 224 7.17 3.47 -25.48
CA THR A 224 7.36 4.60 -24.55
C THR A 224 8.46 4.36 -23.50
N ASP A 225 8.95 3.13 -23.35
CA ASP A 225 10.02 2.79 -22.42
C ASP A 225 11.40 3.08 -23.02
N GLY A 226 12.04 4.13 -22.55
CA GLY A 226 13.37 4.54 -22.99
C GLY A 226 14.56 3.86 -22.29
N ARG A 227 14.34 2.78 -21.51
CA ARG A 227 15.43 2.09 -20.77
C ARG A 227 16.58 1.64 -21.64
N SER A 228 16.33 1.30 -22.89
CA SER A 228 17.37 0.91 -23.85
C SER A 228 18.39 2.02 -24.15
N THR A 229 18.10 3.26 -23.79
CA THR A 229 19.02 4.39 -24.01
C THR A 229 20.14 4.48 -22.99
N GLY A 230 20.02 3.82 -21.83
CA GLY A 230 20.95 3.95 -20.71
C GLY A 230 20.96 5.34 -20.05
N ILE A 231 20.02 6.22 -20.42
CA ILE A 231 19.90 7.58 -19.88
C ILE A 231 18.58 7.69 -19.13
N PRO A 232 18.56 7.78 -17.80
CA PRO A 232 17.32 7.78 -16.99
C PRO A 232 16.29 8.81 -17.44
N THR A 233 16.69 10.04 -17.75
CA THR A 233 15.81 11.12 -18.21
C THR A 233 15.13 10.86 -19.57
N LYS A 234 15.54 9.82 -20.27
CA LYS A 234 14.93 9.37 -21.53
C LYS A 234 14.11 8.09 -21.35
N TYR A 235 14.02 7.57 -20.15
CA TYR A 235 13.14 6.44 -19.90
C TYR A 235 11.68 6.86 -20.09
N GLY A 236 10.96 6.09 -20.90
CA GLY A 236 9.53 6.32 -21.09
C GLY A 236 8.76 5.83 -19.87
N ASN A 237 8.20 6.74 -19.12
CA ASN A 237 7.12 6.45 -18.19
C ASN A 237 5.87 7.24 -18.61
N VAL A 238 4.73 6.85 -18.09
CA VAL A 238 3.50 7.62 -18.19
C VAL A 238 3.20 8.12 -16.77
N SER A 239 3.47 9.40 -16.54
CA SER A 239 3.19 10.07 -15.26
C SER A 239 1.98 10.98 -15.43
N VAL A 240 0.90 10.69 -14.71
CA VAL A 240 -0.34 11.46 -14.74
C VAL A 240 -0.35 12.43 -13.58
N PHE A 241 -0.02 13.69 -13.85
CA PHE A 241 -0.14 14.75 -12.87
C PHE A 241 -1.62 14.93 -12.46
N THR A 242 -1.88 14.84 -11.15
CA THR A 242 -3.23 14.79 -10.58
C THR A 242 -3.40 15.92 -9.57
N PRO A 243 -4.00 17.06 -9.97
CA PRO A 243 -4.33 18.13 -9.02
C PRO A 243 -5.33 17.67 -7.97
N VAL A 244 -5.20 18.21 -6.77
CA VAL A 244 -6.20 18.07 -5.71
C VAL A 244 -7.18 19.23 -5.80
N LYS A 245 -8.47 18.91 -5.79
CA LYS A 245 -9.57 19.87 -5.86
C LYS A 245 -10.52 19.72 -4.68
N SER A 246 -11.30 20.75 -4.40
CA SER A 246 -12.40 20.65 -3.44
C SER A 246 -13.48 19.72 -3.97
N GLY A 247 -13.91 18.76 -3.16
CA GLY A 247 -15.07 17.89 -3.41
C GLY A 247 -16.23 18.22 -2.47
N ARG A 248 -17.33 17.46 -2.55
CA ARG A 248 -18.42 17.53 -1.56
C ARG A 248 -17.96 16.83 -0.28
N GLY A 249 -17.62 17.60 0.75
CA GLY A 249 -17.23 17.09 2.06
C GLY A 249 -15.76 16.70 2.19
N SER A 250 -15.05 16.38 1.12
CA SER A 250 -13.64 15.97 1.16
C SER A 250 -12.88 16.42 -0.07
N ALA A 251 -11.56 16.54 0.03
CA ALA A 251 -10.67 16.77 -1.11
C ALA A 251 -10.69 15.57 -2.07
N VAL A 252 -10.54 15.87 -3.37
CA VAL A 252 -10.54 14.85 -4.43
C VAL A 252 -9.34 15.02 -5.35
N GLY A 253 -8.77 13.90 -5.79
CA GLY A 253 -7.86 13.85 -6.93
C GLY A 253 -8.64 14.01 -8.23
N ALA A 254 -8.10 14.75 -9.20
CA ALA A 254 -8.74 15.03 -10.48
C ALA A 254 -7.82 14.65 -11.65
N MET A 255 -8.17 13.59 -12.36
CA MET A 255 -7.43 13.09 -13.54
C MET A 255 -8.13 13.42 -14.84
N PRO A 256 -7.40 13.49 -15.98
CA PRO A 256 -8.01 13.56 -17.31
C PRO A 256 -8.92 12.35 -17.57
N GLY A 257 -10.20 12.58 -17.89
CA GLY A 257 -11.22 11.55 -18.15
C GLY A 257 -11.57 11.36 -19.63
N GLY A 258 -10.79 11.96 -20.53
CA GLY A 258 -11.06 11.99 -21.97
C GLY A 258 -12.17 12.96 -22.37
N ALA A 259 -12.18 13.41 -23.63
CA ALA A 259 -13.15 14.35 -24.19
C ALA A 259 -13.37 15.61 -23.32
N GLY A 260 -12.31 16.14 -22.71
CA GLY A 260 -12.37 17.34 -21.85
C GLY A 260 -13.02 17.13 -20.48
N ARG A 261 -13.36 15.91 -20.10
CA ARG A 261 -13.92 15.56 -18.77
C ARG A 261 -12.83 15.25 -17.76
N GLU A 262 -13.16 15.29 -16.49
CA GLU A 262 -12.32 14.84 -15.40
C GLU A 262 -12.93 13.63 -14.71
N VAL A 263 -12.07 12.68 -14.32
CA VAL A 263 -12.39 11.64 -13.34
C VAL A 263 -11.98 12.15 -11.96
N ARG A 264 -12.90 12.16 -11.01
CA ARG A 264 -12.69 12.63 -9.65
C ARG A 264 -12.90 11.50 -8.66
N PHE A 265 -11.95 11.32 -7.73
CA PHE A 265 -12.00 10.31 -6.68
C PHE A 265 -11.60 10.93 -5.35
N PRO A 266 -12.19 10.46 -4.22
CA PRO A 266 -11.86 10.99 -2.90
C PRO A 266 -10.42 10.69 -2.54
N LEU A 267 -9.77 11.61 -1.83
CA LEU A 267 -8.49 11.33 -1.17
C LEU A 267 -8.72 10.41 0.02
N ARG A 268 -7.76 9.52 0.22
CA ARG A 268 -7.69 8.59 1.36
C ARG A 268 -6.22 8.40 1.72
N PRO A 269 -5.59 9.43 2.35
CA PRO A 269 -4.15 9.44 2.53
C PRO A 269 -3.67 8.43 3.58
N PHE A 270 -2.52 7.83 3.29
CA PHE A 270 -1.79 6.92 4.18
C PHE A 270 -0.31 6.88 3.77
N MET A 271 0.54 6.27 4.60
CA MET A 271 1.92 5.98 4.20
C MET A 271 1.98 4.56 3.65
N GLY A 272 2.31 4.42 2.37
CA GLY A 272 2.49 3.13 1.70
C GLY A 272 3.59 2.31 2.38
N MET A 273 4.62 3.01 2.86
CA MET A 273 5.70 2.42 3.60
C MET A 273 5.63 2.77 5.08
N THR A 274 5.45 1.74 5.92
CA THR A 274 5.53 1.81 7.38
C THR A 274 6.18 0.54 7.90
N GLY A 275 7.34 0.65 8.58
CA GLY A 275 8.10 -0.53 8.94
C GLY A 275 8.99 -0.35 10.16
N VAL A 276 9.56 -1.49 10.58
CA VAL A 276 10.66 -1.59 11.56
C VAL A 276 11.83 -2.30 10.90
N ALA A 277 13.06 -2.06 11.39
CA ALA A 277 14.24 -2.73 10.86
C ALA A 277 14.09 -4.26 10.94
N PHE A 278 14.37 -4.95 9.84
CA PHE A 278 14.15 -6.40 9.72
C PHE A 278 15.41 -7.17 9.32
N ALA A 279 16.11 -6.73 8.30
CA ALA A 279 17.26 -7.46 7.77
C ALA A 279 18.60 -6.99 8.36
N PRO A 280 19.54 -7.91 8.66
CA PRO A 280 20.89 -7.53 9.04
C PRO A 280 21.66 -7.04 7.81
N SER A 281 22.35 -5.92 7.94
CA SER A 281 23.35 -5.46 6.97
C SER A 281 24.26 -4.41 7.56
N THR A 282 25.48 -4.34 7.04
CA THR A 282 26.44 -3.29 7.33
C THR A 282 26.57 -2.27 6.19
N THR A 283 25.90 -2.51 5.08
CA THR A 283 25.95 -1.68 3.85
C THR A 283 24.56 -1.14 3.53
N LEU A 284 24.44 0.17 3.34
CA LEU A 284 23.15 0.80 3.04
C LEU A 284 22.52 0.33 1.71
N THR A 285 23.35 -0.06 0.74
CA THR A 285 22.91 -0.51 -0.60
C THR A 285 22.79 -2.04 -0.70
N ASP A 286 22.72 -2.74 0.44
CA ASP A 286 22.46 -4.17 0.44
C ASP A 286 21.11 -4.48 -0.21
N PRO A 287 21.02 -5.40 -1.18
CA PRO A 287 19.75 -5.79 -1.80
C PRO A 287 18.67 -6.24 -0.80
N ALA A 288 19.06 -6.80 0.36
CA ALA A 288 18.14 -7.18 1.42
C ALA A 288 17.45 -5.98 2.10
N LEU A 289 17.98 -4.78 1.92
CA LEU A 289 17.43 -3.51 2.42
C LEU A 289 16.70 -2.71 1.33
N ASN A 290 16.52 -3.25 0.11
CA ASN A 290 15.82 -2.55 -0.95
C ASN A 290 14.41 -2.15 -0.49
N SER A 291 14.02 -0.90 -0.75
CA SER A 291 12.79 -0.34 -0.23
C SER A 291 11.52 -0.84 -0.93
N ILE A 292 11.64 -1.54 -2.07
CA ILE A 292 10.47 -1.99 -2.84
C ILE A 292 9.72 -3.13 -2.14
N PRO A 293 10.34 -4.30 -1.80
CA PRO A 293 9.55 -5.41 -1.27
C PRO A 293 9.20 -5.23 0.21
N PRO A 294 7.93 -5.43 0.59
CA PRO A 294 7.56 -5.56 1.99
C PRO A 294 8.07 -6.87 2.60
N THR A 295 8.27 -6.88 3.92
CA THR A 295 8.72 -8.03 4.70
C THR A 295 7.89 -8.22 5.96
N ARG A 296 8.27 -9.17 6.83
CA ARG A 296 7.68 -9.29 8.18
C ARG A 296 7.93 -8.05 9.05
N GLY A 297 8.90 -7.24 8.73
CA GLY A 297 9.12 -5.93 9.35
C GLY A 297 8.18 -4.83 8.83
N GLY A 298 7.21 -5.15 8.00
CA GLY A 298 6.39 -4.17 7.29
C GLY A 298 7.16 -3.62 6.08
N GLY A 299 7.36 -2.32 6.03
CA GLY A 299 7.94 -1.62 4.89
C GLY A 299 6.88 -1.21 3.89
N ASN A 300 7.12 -1.42 2.62
CA ASN A 300 6.24 -1.05 1.51
C ASN A 300 5.02 -1.99 1.42
N ILE A 301 4.14 -1.88 2.42
CA ILE A 301 3.04 -2.82 2.63
C ILE A 301 1.81 -2.50 1.77
N ASP A 302 1.61 -1.23 1.43
CA ASP A 302 0.58 -0.70 0.53
C ASP A 302 -0.83 -1.21 0.81
N ILE A 303 -1.25 -1.04 2.05
CA ILE A 303 -2.63 -1.35 2.46
C ILE A 303 -3.38 -0.04 2.66
N ASN A 304 -4.29 0.28 1.76
CA ASN A 304 -5.04 1.53 1.78
C ASN A 304 -6.02 1.68 2.96
N LEU A 305 -6.18 0.63 3.79
CA LEU A 305 -6.91 0.68 5.05
C LEU A 305 -6.11 1.34 6.17
N LEU A 306 -4.78 1.50 6.02
CA LEU A 306 -3.88 2.10 7.03
C LEU A 306 -3.95 3.63 7.05
N THR A 307 -5.13 4.19 6.87
CA THR A 307 -5.42 5.63 6.97
C THR A 307 -5.61 6.07 8.43
N ALA A 308 -5.86 7.36 8.67
CA ALA A 308 -6.09 7.89 10.01
C ALA A 308 -7.20 7.13 10.77
N GLY A 309 -6.95 6.80 12.03
CA GLY A 309 -7.82 5.99 12.89
C GLY A 309 -7.56 4.50 12.85
N SER A 310 -6.69 4.00 11.96
CA SER A 310 -6.25 2.61 11.96
C SER A 310 -5.05 2.39 12.89
N THR A 311 -4.76 1.11 13.17
CA THR A 311 -3.59 0.67 13.93
C THR A 311 -2.86 -0.42 13.16
N PHE A 312 -1.54 -0.31 13.10
CA PHE A 312 -0.67 -1.30 12.50
C PHE A 312 0.25 -1.90 13.56
N TYR A 313 0.42 -3.22 13.56
CA TYR A 313 1.21 -3.98 14.51
C TYR A 313 2.34 -4.69 13.78
N LEU A 314 3.58 -4.45 14.21
CA LEU A 314 4.77 -5.07 13.62
C LEU A 314 5.59 -5.82 14.66
N PRO A 315 6.04 -7.05 14.37
CA PRO A 315 7.00 -7.74 15.23
C PRO A 315 8.33 -6.99 15.27
N VAL A 316 8.93 -6.87 16.45
CA VAL A 316 10.21 -6.18 16.66
C VAL A 316 11.37 -7.16 16.47
N PHE A 317 12.36 -6.77 15.68
CA PHE A 317 13.56 -7.58 15.39
C PHE A 317 14.86 -6.93 15.88
N ALA A 318 14.84 -5.63 16.21
CA ALA A 318 16.00 -4.86 16.70
C ALA A 318 15.67 -4.17 18.02
N GLU A 319 16.69 -3.89 18.82
CA GLU A 319 16.56 -2.99 19.97
C GLU A 319 16.05 -1.61 19.51
N GLY A 320 15.02 -1.12 20.19
CA GLY A 320 14.36 0.13 19.81
C GLY A 320 13.46 0.03 18.58
N ALA A 321 13.16 -1.17 18.06
CA ALA A 321 12.37 -1.43 16.88
C ALA A 321 12.91 -0.78 15.59
N LEU A 322 13.50 0.40 15.67
CA LEU A 322 14.02 1.19 14.56
C LEU A 322 12.93 1.48 13.50
N PHE A 323 11.87 2.14 13.96
CA PHE A 323 10.71 2.51 13.12
C PHE A 323 11.10 3.46 11.98
N TYR A 324 10.53 3.25 10.81
CA TYR A 324 10.68 4.14 9.65
C TYR A 324 9.38 4.23 8.86
N THR A 325 9.27 5.30 8.07
CA THR A 325 8.13 5.51 7.17
C THR A 325 8.57 6.24 5.91
N GLY A 326 7.79 6.10 4.85
CA GLY A 326 8.04 6.71 3.55
C GLY A 326 6.87 6.48 2.62
N ASP A 327 7.05 6.77 1.34
CA ASP A 327 6.09 6.48 0.29
C ASP A 327 4.68 7.03 0.58
N PRO A 328 4.54 8.35 0.62
CA PRO A 328 3.28 8.99 0.99
C PRO A 328 2.26 8.94 -0.15
N HIS A 329 1.13 8.28 0.08
CA HIS A 329 0.03 8.11 -0.84
C HIS A 329 -1.15 9.02 -0.49
N MET A 330 -1.65 9.80 -1.44
CA MET A 330 -2.89 10.59 -1.27
C MET A 330 -4.15 9.75 -1.54
N ALA A 331 -4.06 8.75 -2.41
CA ALA A 331 -5.10 7.78 -2.69
C ALA A 331 -4.51 6.56 -3.42
N MET A 332 -5.02 5.37 -3.11
CA MET A 332 -4.65 4.14 -3.79
C MET A 332 -5.86 3.21 -3.90
N GLY A 333 -6.08 2.62 -5.06
CA GLY A 333 -6.97 1.47 -5.23
C GLY A 333 -6.24 0.17 -4.87
N ASN A 334 -6.95 -0.79 -4.29
CA ASN A 334 -6.40 -2.11 -4.04
C ASN A 334 -5.81 -2.74 -5.31
N GLY A 335 -4.63 -3.32 -5.18
CA GLY A 335 -3.84 -3.89 -6.27
C GLY A 335 -2.73 -2.99 -6.80
N GLU A 336 -2.82 -1.66 -6.64
CA GLU A 336 -1.81 -0.68 -7.07
C GLU A 336 -1.32 -0.90 -8.52
N VAL A 337 -2.26 -1.19 -9.39
CA VAL A 337 -2.02 -1.86 -10.68
C VAL A 337 -1.13 -1.10 -11.68
N ALA A 338 -1.01 0.23 -11.55
CA ALA A 338 -0.20 1.04 -12.45
C ALA A 338 1.29 1.09 -12.08
N LEU A 339 1.68 0.59 -10.93
CA LEU A 339 2.99 0.64 -10.25
C LEU A 339 3.03 1.62 -9.08
N THR A 340 2.35 2.76 -9.16
CA THR A 340 2.28 3.71 -8.06
C THR A 340 0.83 4.01 -7.69
N ALA A 341 0.62 4.44 -6.46
CA ALA A 341 -0.59 5.12 -6.02
C ALA A 341 -0.68 6.55 -6.61
N MET A 342 -1.60 7.37 -6.14
CA MET A 342 -1.48 8.82 -6.28
C MET A 342 -0.44 9.30 -5.27
N GLU A 343 0.80 9.33 -5.72
CA GLU A 343 1.95 9.76 -4.93
C GLU A 343 1.86 11.25 -4.64
N GLY A 344 1.98 11.61 -3.36
CA GLY A 344 1.97 13.00 -2.97
C GLY A 344 2.39 13.16 -1.52
N SER A 345 3.31 14.08 -1.26
CA SER A 345 3.94 14.28 0.04
C SER A 345 2.92 14.53 1.16
N LEU A 346 3.10 13.85 2.29
CA LEU A 346 2.22 13.90 3.45
C LEU A 346 2.98 14.32 4.71
N ARG A 347 2.29 15.03 5.61
CA ARG A 347 2.66 15.17 7.01
C ARG A 347 1.84 14.19 7.83
N SER A 348 2.51 13.23 8.43
CA SER A 348 1.90 12.07 9.08
C SER A 348 2.20 12.07 10.57
N THR A 349 1.22 11.81 11.42
CA THR A 349 1.42 11.72 12.88
C THR A 349 1.07 10.33 13.36
N PHE A 350 2.00 9.73 14.10
CA PHE A 350 1.92 8.39 14.65
C PHE A 350 2.07 8.42 16.17
N ARG A 351 1.40 7.49 16.87
CA ARG A 351 1.79 7.10 18.23
C ARG A 351 2.47 5.74 18.16
N LEU A 352 3.64 5.62 18.79
CA LEU A 352 4.45 4.40 18.78
C LEU A 352 4.47 3.80 20.18
N THR A 353 3.84 2.63 20.35
CA THR A 353 3.71 1.95 21.65
C THR A 353 4.31 0.56 21.59
N VAL A 354 5.15 0.21 22.55
CA VAL A 354 5.71 -1.13 22.71
C VAL A 354 4.75 -2.03 23.43
N CYS A 355 4.35 -3.13 22.81
CA CYS A 355 3.50 -4.15 23.42
C CYS A 355 4.35 -5.39 23.75
N LYS A 356 4.37 -5.77 25.03
CA LYS A 356 5.13 -6.92 25.51
C LYS A 356 4.35 -8.22 25.28
N ARG A 357 5.05 -9.30 25.02
CA ARG A 357 4.41 -10.61 24.88
C ARG A 357 3.68 -10.97 26.18
N GLY A 358 2.40 -11.35 26.06
CA GLY A 358 1.54 -11.71 27.19
C GLY A 358 0.88 -10.54 27.91
N SER A 359 1.06 -9.28 27.47
CA SER A 359 0.35 -8.12 28.03
C SER A 359 -1.13 -8.04 27.62
N GLY A 360 -1.48 -8.67 26.50
CA GLY A 360 -2.83 -8.53 25.90
C GLY A 360 -3.04 -7.27 25.06
N ASP A 361 -1.97 -6.47 24.84
CA ASP A 361 -2.06 -5.17 24.17
C ASP A 361 -1.91 -5.27 22.64
N ALA A 362 -1.67 -6.46 22.11
CA ALA A 362 -1.53 -6.70 20.67
C ALA A 362 -2.11 -8.08 20.30
N PRO A 363 -2.64 -8.23 19.06
CA PRO A 363 -3.08 -9.52 18.54
C PRO A 363 -1.96 -10.55 18.57
N SER A 364 -2.29 -11.82 18.85
CA SER A 364 -1.29 -12.90 19.00
C SER A 364 -0.42 -13.07 17.75
N VAL A 365 -0.99 -12.92 16.56
CA VAL A 365 -0.30 -12.98 15.27
C VAL A 365 0.76 -11.89 15.13
N ALA A 366 0.54 -10.71 15.72
CA ALA A 366 1.42 -9.56 15.59
C ALA A 366 2.84 -9.80 16.16
N PHE A 367 3.01 -10.80 17.01
CA PHE A 367 4.34 -11.18 17.55
C PHE A 367 5.23 -11.95 16.54
N SER A 368 4.70 -12.28 15.37
CA SER A 368 5.43 -13.04 14.35
C SER A 368 5.22 -12.52 12.92
N TYR A 369 4.13 -11.77 12.69
CA TYR A 369 3.73 -11.32 11.37
C TYR A 369 3.02 -9.96 11.43
N PRO A 370 3.11 -9.09 10.41
CA PRO A 370 2.33 -7.86 10.34
C PRO A 370 0.83 -8.13 10.48
N PHE A 371 0.16 -7.30 11.27
CA PHE A 371 -1.28 -7.33 11.48
C PHE A 371 -1.80 -5.90 11.59
N ALA A 372 -3.02 -5.66 11.15
CA ALA A 372 -3.62 -4.34 11.28
C ALA A 372 -5.06 -4.42 11.76
N GLU A 373 -5.58 -3.28 12.18
CA GLU A 373 -7.00 -3.10 12.45
C GLU A 373 -7.46 -1.68 12.09
N THR A 374 -8.70 -1.59 11.71
CA THR A 374 -9.46 -0.35 11.60
C THR A 374 -10.47 -0.27 12.77
N PRO A 375 -11.18 0.84 12.95
CA PRO A 375 -12.29 0.87 13.91
C PRO A 375 -13.29 -0.29 13.72
N ASP A 376 -13.53 -0.69 12.47
CA ASP A 376 -14.60 -1.62 12.10
C ASP A 376 -14.13 -3.04 11.78
N ALA A 377 -12.84 -3.27 11.52
CA ALA A 377 -12.33 -4.55 11.06
C ALA A 377 -10.96 -4.91 11.62
N TRP A 378 -10.69 -6.21 11.74
CA TRP A 378 -9.35 -6.78 11.86
C TRP A 378 -8.80 -7.13 10.49
N VAL A 379 -7.51 -6.91 10.29
CA VAL A 379 -6.85 -6.98 8.99
C VAL A 379 -5.63 -7.91 9.05
N PRO A 380 -5.83 -9.23 8.95
CA PRO A 380 -4.74 -10.19 8.80
C PRO A 380 -4.06 -10.01 7.44
N ILE A 381 -2.74 -10.09 7.41
CA ILE A 381 -1.91 -9.80 6.24
C ILE A 381 -1.17 -11.06 5.78
N GLY A 382 -1.01 -11.23 4.48
CA GLY A 382 -0.20 -12.26 3.86
C GLY A 382 0.69 -11.69 2.77
N LEU A 383 1.98 -12.06 2.81
CA LEU A 383 2.98 -11.69 1.83
C LEU A 383 3.50 -12.94 1.11
N SER A 384 3.86 -12.81 -0.16
CA SER A 384 4.39 -13.92 -0.95
C SER A 384 5.84 -14.27 -0.63
N ASP A 385 6.65 -13.30 -0.17
CA ASP A 385 8.04 -13.49 0.28
C ASP A 385 8.34 -12.67 1.55
N PRO A 386 7.74 -13.03 2.70
CA PRO A 386 7.80 -12.23 3.94
C PRO A 386 9.19 -12.12 4.55
N ASP A 387 10.09 -13.05 4.22
CA ASP A 387 11.45 -13.11 4.73
C ASP A 387 12.47 -12.48 3.78
N GLY A 388 12.06 -12.08 2.59
CA GLY A 388 12.96 -11.63 1.54
C GLY A 388 13.96 -12.74 1.11
N SER A 389 13.55 -14.02 1.21
CA SER A 389 14.40 -15.19 1.00
C SER A 389 15.00 -15.23 -0.42
N GLN A 390 14.33 -14.63 -1.37
CA GLN A 390 14.78 -14.43 -2.75
C GLN A 390 14.94 -12.94 -3.11
N ASN A 391 15.33 -12.12 -2.12
CA ASN A 391 15.45 -10.67 -2.27
C ASN A 391 14.13 -10.01 -2.73
N GLY A 392 12.98 -10.50 -2.24
CA GLY A 392 11.67 -9.99 -2.62
C GLY A 392 11.32 -10.23 -4.09
N GLN A 393 11.75 -11.34 -4.69
CA GLN A 393 11.49 -11.64 -6.10
C GLN A 393 10.31 -12.61 -6.32
N ILE A 394 9.66 -13.07 -5.25
CA ILE A 394 8.49 -13.96 -5.36
C ILE A 394 7.22 -13.13 -5.44
N ASN A 395 6.64 -13.04 -6.63
CA ASN A 395 5.40 -12.34 -6.90
C ASN A 395 4.27 -13.34 -7.20
N ASP A 396 3.75 -14.03 -6.16
CA ASP A 396 2.72 -15.08 -6.26
C ASP A 396 1.54 -14.78 -5.33
N LEU A 397 0.41 -14.37 -5.93
CA LEU A 397 -0.84 -14.08 -5.22
C LEU A 397 -1.37 -15.27 -4.41
N ASN A 398 -1.19 -16.51 -4.88
CA ASN A 398 -1.69 -17.68 -4.15
C ASN A 398 -0.91 -17.92 -2.85
N ILE A 399 0.39 -17.64 -2.84
CA ILE A 399 1.20 -17.71 -1.62
C ILE A 399 0.73 -16.65 -0.63
N ALA A 400 0.61 -15.39 -1.07
CA ALA A 400 0.12 -14.29 -0.24
C ALA A 400 -1.28 -14.57 0.32
N MET A 401 -2.22 -15.04 -0.52
CA MET A 401 -3.57 -15.40 -0.12
C MET A 401 -3.58 -16.49 0.96
N ARG A 402 -2.85 -17.58 0.76
CA ARG A 402 -2.76 -18.67 1.75
C ARG A 402 -2.21 -18.17 3.08
N ARG A 403 -1.20 -17.29 3.06
CA ARG A 403 -0.63 -16.72 4.28
C ARG A 403 -1.62 -15.82 5.01
N ALA A 404 -2.35 -14.97 4.30
CA ALA A 404 -3.39 -14.13 4.89
C ALA A 404 -4.48 -14.97 5.57
N VAL A 405 -4.93 -16.06 4.91
CA VAL A 405 -5.92 -16.99 5.50
C VAL A 405 -5.36 -17.68 6.74
N VAL A 406 -4.11 -18.16 6.72
CA VAL A 406 -3.48 -18.79 7.90
C VAL A 406 -3.41 -17.80 9.05
N ASN A 407 -2.97 -16.57 8.82
CA ASN A 407 -2.88 -15.54 9.85
C ASN A 407 -4.27 -15.16 10.40
N ALA A 408 -5.30 -15.12 9.55
CA ALA A 408 -6.69 -14.95 9.97
C ALA A 408 -7.19 -16.08 10.88
N LEU A 409 -6.88 -17.33 10.51
CA LEU A 409 -7.23 -18.52 11.32
C LEU A 409 -6.52 -18.50 12.66
N ASP A 410 -5.23 -18.19 12.69
CA ASP A 410 -4.43 -18.12 13.91
C ASP A 410 -4.96 -17.04 14.86
N PHE A 411 -5.33 -15.88 14.32
CA PHE A 411 -5.99 -14.80 15.07
C PHE A 411 -7.33 -15.25 15.66
N LEU A 412 -8.23 -15.79 14.84
CA LEU A 412 -9.56 -16.20 15.31
C LEU A 412 -9.48 -17.34 16.34
N GLN A 413 -8.52 -18.25 16.19
CA GLN A 413 -8.32 -19.34 17.14
C GLN A 413 -7.72 -18.85 18.46
N ASN A 414 -6.65 -18.06 18.40
CA ASN A 414 -5.87 -17.70 19.59
C ASN A 414 -6.49 -16.52 20.36
N ASP A 415 -7.04 -15.54 19.65
CA ASP A 415 -7.55 -14.30 20.27
C ASP A 415 -9.07 -14.37 20.52
N HIS A 416 -9.81 -15.17 19.74
CA HIS A 416 -11.28 -15.32 19.89
C HIS A 416 -11.72 -16.72 20.34
N GLY A 417 -10.79 -17.69 20.50
CA GLY A 417 -11.11 -19.04 20.98
C GLY A 417 -11.96 -19.87 20.00
N MET A 418 -12.03 -19.50 18.73
CA MET A 418 -12.80 -20.24 17.74
C MET A 418 -12.16 -21.59 17.41
N ASP A 419 -12.99 -22.63 17.24
CA ASP A 419 -12.51 -23.86 16.58
C ASP A 419 -11.99 -23.54 15.18
N ARG A 420 -10.83 -24.10 14.81
CA ARG A 420 -10.15 -23.75 13.56
C ARG A 420 -10.97 -24.08 12.31
N ALA A 421 -11.73 -25.20 12.31
CA ALA A 421 -12.59 -25.57 11.18
C ALA A 421 -13.80 -24.64 11.07
N VAL A 422 -14.37 -24.24 12.20
CA VAL A 422 -15.45 -23.24 12.26
C VAL A 422 -14.95 -21.87 11.82
N ALA A 423 -13.77 -21.45 12.27
CA ALA A 423 -13.13 -20.21 11.82
C ALA A 423 -12.89 -20.21 10.29
N TYR A 424 -12.44 -21.34 9.74
CA TYR A 424 -12.23 -21.46 8.29
C TYR A 424 -13.55 -21.35 7.50
N ALA A 425 -14.62 -21.98 7.99
CA ALA A 425 -15.96 -21.84 7.39
C ALA A 425 -16.47 -20.39 7.49
N TYR A 426 -16.28 -19.74 8.63
CA TYR A 426 -16.64 -18.33 8.83
C TYR A 426 -15.89 -17.41 7.84
N LEU A 427 -14.58 -17.56 7.71
CA LEU A 427 -13.78 -16.76 6.76
C LEU A 427 -14.31 -16.90 5.33
N SER A 428 -14.71 -18.10 4.93
CA SER A 428 -15.28 -18.35 3.60
C SER A 428 -16.67 -17.72 3.39
N ALA A 429 -17.44 -17.58 4.46
CA ALA A 429 -18.82 -17.09 4.38
C ALA A 429 -18.94 -15.57 4.54
N ALA A 430 -18.02 -14.92 5.27
CA ALA A 430 -18.26 -13.58 5.79
C ALA A 430 -17.02 -12.67 5.93
N ALA A 431 -15.84 -13.11 5.50
CA ALA A 431 -14.65 -12.27 5.47
C ALA A 431 -14.20 -12.05 4.01
N ASP A 432 -13.82 -10.82 3.68
CA ASP A 432 -13.25 -10.48 2.39
C ASP A 432 -11.72 -10.61 2.43
N PHE A 433 -11.12 -11.01 1.30
CA PHE A 433 -9.67 -10.99 1.12
C PHE A 433 -9.36 -10.20 -0.14
N GLU A 434 -8.56 -9.16 0.02
CA GLU A 434 -8.29 -8.15 -1.00
C GLU A 434 -6.79 -8.14 -1.35
N VAL A 435 -6.49 -7.89 -2.62
CA VAL A 435 -5.11 -7.73 -3.07
C VAL A 435 -4.62 -6.35 -2.64
N SER A 436 -3.61 -6.28 -1.78
CA SER A 436 -3.02 -5.00 -1.36
C SER A 436 -2.31 -4.33 -2.52
N GLN A 437 -1.30 -5.01 -3.08
CA GLN A 437 -0.55 -4.61 -4.26
C GLN A 437 0.01 -5.84 -5.00
N VAL A 438 0.32 -5.68 -6.29
CA VAL A 438 0.91 -6.73 -7.16
C VAL A 438 2.21 -6.29 -7.84
N VAL A 439 2.81 -5.19 -7.41
CA VAL A 439 3.86 -4.49 -8.14
C VAL A 439 5.22 -4.45 -7.44
N ASP A 440 5.30 -4.84 -6.15
CA ASP A 440 6.48 -4.63 -5.30
C ASP A 440 7.37 -5.88 -5.15
N ARG A 441 7.47 -6.71 -6.16
CA ARG A 441 8.26 -7.95 -6.17
C ARG A 441 7.76 -9.00 -5.16
N THR A 442 7.26 -8.57 -4.00
CA THR A 442 6.56 -9.38 -3.00
C THR A 442 5.11 -8.94 -2.97
N THR A 443 4.21 -9.78 -3.44
CA THR A 443 2.77 -9.49 -3.50
C THR A 443 2.15 -9.52 -2.12
N GLY A 444 1.19 -8.61 -1.86
CA GLY A 444 0.42 -8.52 -0.63
C GLY A 444 -1.06 -8.86 -0.80
N VAL A 445 -1.62 -9.59 0.16
CA VAL A 445 -3.06 -9.82 0.34
C VAL A 445 -3.41 -9.51 1.78
N HIS A 446 -4.52 -8.83 2.01
CA HIS A 446 -5.05 -8.63 3.36
C HIS A 446 -6.50 -9.11 3.47
N GLY A 447 -6.85 -9.62 4.65
CA GLY A 447 -8.22 -9.97 4.98
C GLY A 447 -8.94 -8.79 5.66
N VAL A 448 -10.25 -8.78 5.56
CA VAL A 448 -11.15 -7.82 6.24
C VAL A 448 -12.17 -8.62 7.03
N ILE A 449 -11.98 -8.70 8.35
CA ILE A 449 -12.84 -9.42 9.29
C ILE A 449 -13.62 -8.38 10.08
N GLN A 450 -14.93 -8.30 9.87
CA GLN A 450 -15.79 -7.29 10.50
C GLN A 450 -15.91 -7.52 12.00
N LYS A 451 -15.53 -6.51 12.82
CA LYS A 451 -15.64 -6.55 14.28
C LYS A 451 -17.09 -6.71 14.75
N SER A 452 -18.03 -6.14 14.00
CA SER A 452 -19.47 -6.24 14.28
C SER A 452 -20.02 -7.66 14.26
N HIS A 453 -19.35 -8.62 13.61
CA HIS A 453 -19.74 -10.03 13.60
C HIS A 453 -19.46 -10.72 14.96
N PHE A 454 -18.64 -10.10 15.82
CA PHE A 454 -18.21 -10.65 17.13
C PHE A 454 -18.77 -9.84 18.30
N ALA A 455 -19.56 -8.80 18.05
CA ALA A 455 -20.27 -8.04 19.05
C ALA A 455 -21.52 -8.85 19.48
N GLY A 456 -21.36 -9.74 20.46
CA GLY A 456 -22.41 -10.55 21.09
C GLY A 456 -22.65 -10.14 22.53
#